data_458cdabb20e331ed7428c8260f14bedc
#
_entry.id   458cdabb20e331ed7428c8260f14bedc
#
_cell.length_a   1.000
_cell.length_b   1.000
_cell.length_c   1.000
_cell.angle_alpha   90.00
_cell.angle_beta   90.00
_cell.angle_gamma   90.00
#
_symmetry.space_group_name_H-M   'P 1'
#
loop_
_entity.id
_entity.type
_entity.pdbx_description
1 polymer ?
#
loop_
_entity_poly.entity_id
_entity_poly.type
_entity_poly.pdbx_seq_one_letter_code
_entity_poly.pdbx_strand_id
1 'polypeptide(L)'
;MAGLYVKDDDTWYLPKSIWVKSGTWRVCSNVYVKSGGTWKELIKTVDITSSKSNFNLYEYLGSPSEPLSVVVNISSSVEIFSSDTSGNRTPAFTVGNFPTNSTVIINNNGYISGGGGFGGKGTWYGYDSGSNGTKGGDGIVKGSSNNFDISIVNTGTIAGGGGGGGGGRGFSIQPDPYSSSISVAGNTGGQGAGITGYSRTQGGTPTSRSGGNPNQQGGGGNGGSLGEDGISDLKSAGAGGKAIGSGIEVAVSGTIIGAVG
;
A
#
# COMPACT_ATOMS: atom_id res chain seq x y z
N MET A 1 34.34 -0.44 -0.03
CA MET A 1 33.20 -0.79 0.83
C MET A 1 33.71 -0.86 2.27
N ALA A 2 33.19 -0.05 3.16
CA ALA A 2 33.43 -0.17 4.59
C ALA A 2 32.15 -0.75 5.21
N GLY A 3 32.16 -2.02 5.57
CA GLY A 3 31.08 -2.70 6.24
C GLY A 3 31.62 -3.55 7.38
N LEU A 4 30.81 -3.79 8.40
CA LEU A 4 31.14 -4.80 9.40
C LEU A 4 30.73 -6.16 8.84
N TYR A 5 31.71 -7.01 8.59
CA TYR A 5 31.48 -8.39 8.18
C TYR A 5 31.91 -9.32 9.31
N VAL A 6 31.12 -10.35 9.55
CA VAL A 6 31.47 -11.46 10.41
C VAL A 6 31.88 -12.64 9.51
N LYS A 7 33.05 -13.22 9.73
CA LYS A 7 33.52 -14.40 9.01
C LYS A 7 33.11 -15.65 9.79
N ASP A 8 32.42 -16.56 9.11
CA ASP A 8 32.08 -17.89 9.60
C ASP A 8 32.40 -18.88 8.48
N ASP A 9 33.24 -19.88 8.78
CA ASP A 9 33.70 -20.93 7.85
C ASP A 9 34.07 -20.42 6.44
N ASP A 10 34.96 -19.44 6.33
CA ASP A 10 35.44 -18.82 5.08
C ASP A 10 34.42 -17.93 4.31
N THR A 11 33.22 -17.77 4.81
CA THR A 11 32.21 -16.87 4.23
C THR A 11 32.06 -15.61 5.06
N TRP A 12 31.99 -14.44 4.40
CA TRP A 12 31.78 -13.16 5.04
C TRP A 12 30.30 -12.79 4.98
N TYR A 13 29.70 -12.48 6.14
CA TYR A 13 28.30 -12.06 6.26
C TYR A 13 28.18 -10.66 6.82
N LEU A 14 27.18 -9.90 6.37
CA LEU A 14 26.68 -8.75 7.10
C LEU A 14 25.83 -9.27 8.26
N PRO A 15 26.18 -8.98 9.52
CA PRO A 15 25.40 -9.46 10.66
C PRO A 15 24.02 -8.79 10.66
N LYS A 16 22.95 -9.58 10.82
CA LYS A 16 21.59 -9.09 10.99
C LYS A 16 21.39 -8.36 12.32
N SER A 17 22.22 -8.67 13.32
CA SER A 17 22.22 -8.02 14.64
C SER A 17 23.56 -8.22 15.32
N ILE A 18 23.98 -7.27 16.13
CA ILE A 18 25.16 -7.35 16.98
C ILE A 18 24.71 -7.33 18.42
N TRP A 19 25.20 -8.30 19.19
CA TRP A 19 24.92 -8.43 20.60
C TRP A 19 26.15 -8.07 21.42
N VAL A 20 25.98 -7.22 22.41
CA VAL A 20 27.04 -6.87 23.36
C VAL A 20 26.68 -7.40 24.73
N LYS A 21 27.65 -8.05 25.41
CA LYS A 21 27.50 -8.52 26.77
C LYS A 21 27.97 -7.44 27.75
N SER A 22 27.00 -6.87 28.48
CA SER A 22 27.28 -5.95 29.61
C SER A 22 26.43 -6.44 30.80
N GLY A 23 26.89 -7.47 31.47
CA GLY A 23 26.08 -8.23 32.44
C GLY A 23 25.11 -9.18 31.78
N THR A 24 24.15 -8.67 31.04
CA THR A 24 23.22 -9.41 30.15
C THR A 24 23.52 -9.12 28.68
N TRP A 25 23.12 -10.05 27.77
CA TRP A 25 23.23 -9.82 26.34
C TRP A 25 22.22 -8.75 25.89
N ARG A 26 22.70 -7.75 25.16
CA ARG A 26 21.87 -6.66 24.58
C ARG A 26 22.15 -6.53 23.10
N VAL A 27 21.10 -6.30 22.31
CA VAL A 27 21.23 -5.94 20.89
C VAL A 27 21.77 -4.52 20.78
N CYS A 28 22.77 -4.32 19.92
CA CYS A 28 23.21 -2.99 19.56
C CYS A 28 22.19 -2.37 18.60
N SER A 29 21.59 -1.25 18.98
CA SER A 29 20.68 -0.50 18.11
C SER A 29 21.40 0.20 16.96
N ASN A 30 22.64 0.65 17.20
CA ASN A 30 23.46 1.34 16.20
C ASN A 30 24.89 0.84 16.29
N VAL A 31 25.50 0.59 15.13
CA VAL A 31 26.89 0.17 15.02
C VAL A 31 27.64 1.18 14.16
N TYR A 32 28.74 1.66 14.67
CA TYR A 32 29.57 2.64 14.00
C TYR A 32 30.96 2.07 13.71
N VAL A 33 31.53 2.47 12.57
CA VAL A 33 32.93 2.23 12.22
C VAL A 33 33.64 3.56 12.03
N LYS A 34 34.89 3.63 12.47
CA LYS A 34 35.75 4.80 12.23
C LYS A 34 36.49 4.61 10.90
N SER A 35 36.19 5.46 9.92
CA SER A 35 36.84 5.46 8.60
C SER A 35 37.25 6.87 8.22
N GLY A 36 38.52 7.08 7.86
CA GLY A 36 39.03 8.42 7.52
C GLY A 36 38.92 9.45 8.64
N GLY A 37 38.99 9.03 9.90
CA GLY A 37 38.85 9.90 11.07
C GLY A 37 37.40 10.18 11.49
N THR A 38 36.41 9.83 10.67
CA THR A 38 34.97 10.06 10.92
C THR A 38 34.28 8.77 11.33
N TRP A 39 33.33 8.82 12.28
CA TRP A 39 32.47 7.72 12.64
C TRP A 39 31.33 7.60 11.63
N LYS A 40 31.20 6.42 11.02
CA LYS A 40 30.12 6.09 10.08
C LYS A 40 29.19 5.06 10.71
N GLU A 41 27.90 5.31 10.64
CA GLU A 41 26.87 4.37 11.11
C GLU A 41 26.77 3.21 10.12
N LEU A 42 26.84 1.95 10.59
CA LEU A 42 26.75 0.75 9.77
C LEU A 42 25.37 0.09 9.85
N ILE A 43 24.75 0.08 11.03
CA ILE A 43 23.42 -0.46 11.26
C ILE A 43 22.60 0.61 11.93
N LYS A 44 21.49 0.96 11.31
CA LYS A 44 20.53 1.94 11.82
C LYS A 44 19.22 1.27 12.18
N THR A 45 18.80 1.42 13.43
CA THR A 45 17.48 0.95 13.87
C THR A 45 16.48 2.10 13.83
N VAL A 46 15.30 1.81 13.27
CA VAL A 46 14.15 2.73 13.20
C VAL A 46 12.98 2.07 13.91
N ASP A 47 12.59 2.61 15.05
CA ASP A 47 11.42 2.16 15.80
C ASP A 47 10.21 3.04 15.45
N ILE A 48 9.21 2.46 14.78
CA ILE A 48 7.95 3.13 14.44
C ILE A 48 6.93 2.76 15.53
N THR A 49 6.70 3.72 16.43
CA THR A 49 5.82 3.57 17.61
C THR A 49 4.53 4.38 17.51
N SER A 50 4.37 5.16 16.43
CA SER A 50 3.16 5.93 16.12
C SER A 50 2.75 5.73 14.66
N SER A 51 1.44 5.75 14.41
CA SER A 51 0.88 5.57 13.07
C SER A 51 1.38 6.63 12.09
N LYS A 52 1.57 6.23 10.83
CA LYS A 52 2.10 7.03 9.74
C LYS A 52 1.23 6.88 8.49
N SER A 53 1.15 7.95 7.70
CA SER A 53 0.55 7.88 6.37
C SER A 53 1.61 8.05 5.29
N ASN A 54 1.49 7.30 4.19
CA ASN A 54 2.37 7.39 3.01
C ASN A 54 3.85 7.40 3.39
N PHE A 55 4.25 6.47 4.27
CA PHE A 55 5.58 6.49 4.88
C PHE A 55 6.66 6.11 3.86
N ASN A 56 7.68 6.95 3.72
CA ASN A 56 8.86 6.70 2.91
C ASN A 56 10.09 6.59 3.81
N LEU A 57 10.64 5.38 3.93
CA LEU A 57 11.76 5.10 4.83
C LEU A 57 13.04 5.81 4.39
N TYR A 58 13.32 5.85 3.09
CA TYR A 58 14.53 6.49 2.56
C TYR A 58 14.54 7.99 2.87
N GLU A 59 13.41 8.68 2.65
CA GLU A 59 13.27 10.10 2.97
C GLU A 59 13.32 10.35 4.48
N TYR A 60 12.68 9.48 5.26
CA TYR A 60 12.70 9.55 6.73
C TYR A 60 14.12 9.48 7.30
N LEU A 61 15.02 8.76 6.63
CA LEU A 61 16.43 8.64 6.99
C LEU A 61 17.32 9.75 6.41
N GLY A 62 16.74 10.77 5.78
CA GLY A 62 17.48 11.90 5.20
C GLY A 62 18.16 11.56 3.87
N SER A 63 17.63 10.60 3.12
CA SER A 63 18.10 10.23 1.78
C SER A 63 19.59 9.83 1.74
N PRO A 64 19.99 8.74 2.42
CA PRO A 64 21.39 8.34 2.53
C PRO A 64 22.02 8.09 1.17
N SER A 65 23.22 8.67 0.94
CA SER A 65 24.00 8.50 -0.30
C SER A 65 24.96 7.29 -0.27
N GLU A 66 25.20 6.73 0.91
CA GLU A 66 26.08 5.58 1.11
C GLU A 66 25.27 4.33 1.46
N PRO A 67 25.76 3.12 1.11
CA PRO A 67 25.12 1.86 1.53
C PRO A 67 24.95 1.79 3.05
N LEU A 68 23.77 1.36 3.48
CA LEU A 68 23.38 1.33 4.88
C LEU A 68 22.58 0.04 5.18
N SER A 69 22.85 -0.57 6.33
CA SER A 69 21.98 -1.63 6.87
C SER A 69 20.96 -1.01 7.81
N VAL A 70 19.66 -1.21 7.51
CA VAL A 70 18.54 -0.64 8.28
C VAL A 70 17.68 -1.75 8.85
N VAL A 71 17.33 -1.64 10.11
CA VAL A 71 16.33 -2.49 10.77
C VAL A 71 15.17 -1.60 11.19
N VAL A 72 13.98 -1.87 10.65
CA VAL A 72 12.75 -1.15 10.97
C VAL A 72 11.89 -2.03 11.86
N ASN A 73 11.50 -1.54 13.02
CA ASN A 73 10.58 -2.22 13.92
C ASN A 73 9.25 -1.46 13.96
N ILE A 74 8.17 -2.11 13.57
CA ILE A 74 6.82 -1.54 13.60
C ILE A 74 6.07 -2.19 14.76
N SER A 75 5.65 -1.38 15.72
CA SER A 75 4.94 -1.84 16.93
C SER A 75 3.54 -2.35 16.62
N SER A 76 3.01 -3.25 17.44
CA SER A 76 1.71 -3.92 17.24
C SER A 76 0.49 -2.98 17.22
N SER A 77 0.59 -1.81 17.85
CA SER A 77 -0.47 -0.79 17.87
C SER A 77 -0.38 0.22 16.72
N VAL A 78 0.65 0.10 15.86
CA VAL A 78 0.93 1.07 14.80
C VAL A 78 0.19 0.68 13.52
N GLU A 79 -0.36 1.69 12.86
CA GLU A 79 -0.95 1.60 11.53
C GLU A 79 -0.14 2.45 10.55
N ILE A 80 0.31 1.83 9.46
CA ILE A 80 0.89 2.54 8.31
C ILE A 80 -0.10 2.41 7.17
N PHE A 81 -0.57 3.54 6.64
CA PHE A 81 -1.66 3.54 5.67
C PHE A 81 -1.45 4.56 4.54
N SER A 82 -2.12 4.34 3.43
CA SER A 82 -2.21 5.34 2.37
C SER A 82 -3.29 6.35 2.70
N SER A 83 -2.94 7.63 2.82
CA SER A 83 -3.88 8.74 3.03
C SER A 83 -4.26 9.44 1.72
N ASP A 84 -3.73 8.99 0.58
CA ASP A 84 -3.98 9.60 -0.70
C ASP A 84 -5.45 9.44 -1.12
N THR A 85 -6.07 10.56 -1.49
CA THR A 85 -7.43 10.64 -2.02
C THR A 85 -7.47 10.82 -3.53
N SER A 86 -6.31 10.78 -4.22
CA SER A 86 -6.23 10.86 -5.68
C SER A 86 -6.51 9.50 -6.34
N GLY A 87 -6.78 9.52 -7.64
CA GLY A 87 -7.05 8.29 -8.41
C GLY A 87 -5.87 7.32 -8.51
N ASN A 88 -4.64 7.79 -8.30
CA ASN A 88 -3.42 6.98 -8.20
C ASN A 88 -3.01 6.93 -6.73
N ARG A 89 -3.36 5.86 -6.05
CA ARG A 89 -3.07 5.69 -4.63
C ARG A 89 -1.58 5.49 -4.38
N THR A 90 -0.96 6.35 -3.58
CA THR A 90 0.39 6.12 -3.05
C THR A 90 0.41 4.86 -2.19
N PRO A 91 1.50 4.09 -2.22
CA PRO A 91 1.68 2.97 -1.29
C PRO A 91 1.63 3.43 0.17
N ALA A 92 1.18 2.56 1.07
CA ALA A 92 1.22 2.85 2.50
C ALA A 92 2.65 3.00 3.00
N PHE A 93 3.54 2.09 2.57
CA PHE A 93 4.95 2.06 2.92
C PHE A 93 5.81 1.96 1.66
N THR A 94 6.68 2.93 1.45
CA THR A 94 7.72 2.91 0.41
C THR A 94 9.07 2.73 1.08
N VAL A 95 9.84 1.70 0.70
CA VAL A 95 11.22 1.54 1.18
C VAL A 95 12.10 2.66 0.64
N GLY A 96 12.02 2.94 -0.66
CA GLY A 96 12.66 4.08 -1.30
C GLY A 96 13.96 3.73 -2.01
N ASN A 97 14.72 4.77 -2.36
CA ASN A 97 15.83 4.67 -3.31
C ASN A 97 17.20 4.46 -2.65
N PHE A 98 17.30 3.46 -1.76
CA PHE A 98 18.57 3.14 -1.10
C PHE A 98 19.68 2.85 -2.11
N PRO A 99 20.95 3.22 -1.77
CA PRO A 99 22.11 2.86 -2.58
C PRO A 99 22.27 1.34 -2.74
N THR A 100 22.87 0.94 -3.85
CA THR A 100 23.22 -0.47 -4.11
C THR A 100 24.04 -1.06 -2.96
N ASN A 101 23.79 -2.32 -2.62
CA ASN A 101 24.36 -3.05 -1.47
C ASN A 101 23.89 -2.55 -0.07
N SER A 102 22.82 -1.77 0.01
CA SER A 102 22.10 -1.57 1.27
C SER A 102 21.29 -2.82 1.62
N THR A 103 20.96 -2.97 2.89
CA THR A 103 20.07 -4.03 3.38
C THR A 103 18.99 -3.41 4.25
N VAL A 104 17.73 -3.75 4.00
CA VAL A 104 16.59 -3.28 4.78
C VAL A 104 15.83 -4.48 5.34
N ILE A 105 15.72 -4.56 6.65
CA ILE A 105 14.93 -5.58 7.36
C ILE A 105 13.74 -4.88 8.01
N ILE A 106 12.53 -5.34 7.71
CA ILE A 106 11.29 -4.79 8.27
C ILE A 106 10.65 -5.83 9.18
N ASN A 107 10.64 -5.57 10.48
CA ASN A 107 9.95 -6.36 11.48
C ASN A 107 8.56 -5.73 11.69
N ASN A 108 7.53 -6.29 11.06
CA ASN A 108 6.17 -5.77 11.18
C ASN A 108 5.36 -6.57 12.21
N ASN A 109 5.02 -5.93 13.32
CA ASN A 109 4.04 -6.44 14.29
C ASN A 109 2.71 -5.68 14.21
N GLY A 110 2.65 -4.58 13.44
CA GLY A 110 1.51 -3.69 13.29
C GLY A 110 0.62 -4.00 12.09
N TYR A 111 -0.03 -2.98 11.60
CA TYR A 111 -0.95 -3.04 10.46
C TYR A 111 -0.47 -2.11 9.34
N ILE A 112 -0.25 -2.66 8.13
CA ILE A 112 0.11 -1.88 6.95
C ILE A 112 -0.96 -2.09 5.90
N SER A 113 -1.58 -1.01 5.39
CA SER A 113 -2.69 -1.11 4.45
C SER A 113 -2.66 -0.05 3.37
N GLY A 114 -2.71 -0.49 2.12
CA GLY A 114 -3.00 0.39 0.98
C GLY A 114 -4.37 1.05 1.09
N GLY A 115 -4.58 2.17 0.43
CA GLY A 115 -5.85 2.88 0.38
C GLY A 115 -6.83 2.26 -0.62
N GLY A 116 -8.13 2.33 -0.34
CA GLY A 116 -9.17 1.84 -1.25
C GLY A 116 -9.30 2.68 -2.53
N GLY A 117 -9.52 2.05 -3.67
CA GLY A 117 -9.79 2.72 -4.94
C GLY A 117 -11.15 3.42 -4.95
N PHE A 118 -11.30 4.47 -5.76
CA PHE A 118 -12.58 5.14 -5.95
C PHE A 118 -13.49 4.38 -6.89
N GLY A 119 -14.79 4.41 -6.60
CA GLY A 119 -15.82 3.96 -7.53
C GLY A 119 -15.87 4.84 -8.79
N GLY A 120 -16.08 4.22 -9.93
CA GLY A 120 -16.27 4.90 -11.21
C GLY A 120 -17.61 5.61 -11.27
N LYS A 121 -17.67 6.75 -11.96
CA LYS A 121 -18.93 7.47 -12.19
C LYS A 121 -19.84 6.65 -13.10
N GLY A 122 -21.14 6.61 -12.79
CA GLY A 122 -22.16 6.09 -13.70
C GLY A 122 -22.30 6.96 -14.95
N THR A 123 -22.79 6.38 -16.04
CA THR A 123 -23.09 7.11 -17.26
C THR A 123 -24.36 7.95 -17.09
N TRP A 124 -24.46 9.04 -17.82
CA TRP A 124 -25.69 9.80 -17.99
C TRP A 124 -26.13 9.65 -19.44
N TYR A 125 -27.38 9.27 -19.69
CA TYR A 125 -27.88 9.06 -21.04
C TYR A 125 -27.67 10.32 -21.90
N GLY A 126 -26.87 10.19 -22.97
CA GLY A 126 -26.62 11.25 -23.94
C GLY A 126 -25.63 12.35 -23.51
N TYR A 127 -25.13 12.37 -22.27
CA TYR A 127 -24.32 13.50 -21.77
C TYR A 127 -22.95 13.13 -21.21
N ASP A 128 -22.75 11.88 -20.78
CA ASP A 128 -21.52 11.50 -20.08
C ASP A 128 -21.22 10.01 -20.29
N SER A 129 -20.00 9.70 -20.61
CA SER A 129 -19.55 8.31 -20.83
C SER A 129 -19.32 7.52 -19.55
N GLY A 130 -19.45 8.15 -18.37
CA GLY A 130 -19.07 7.55 -17.10
C GLY A 130 -17.56 7.29 -16.97
N SER A 131 -17.14 6.61 -15.91
CA SER A 131 -15.73 6.24 -15.72
C SER A 131 -15.54 4.87 -15.06
N ASN A 132 -14.35 4.31 -15.23
CA ASN A 132 -13.91 3.10 -14.54
C ASN A 132 -13.68 3.37 -13.06
N GLY A 133 -13.73 2.31 -12.24
CA GLY A 133 -13.20 2.35 -10.90
C GLY A 133 -11.67 2.48 -10.91
N THR A 134 -11.08 3.02 -9.85
CA THR A 134 -9.64 3.17 -9.74
C THR A 134 -9.00 2.01 -8.96
N LYS A 135 -7.72 1.73 -9.23
CA LYS A 135 -6.93 0.74 -8.50
C LYS A 135 -6.84 1.09 -7.01
N GLY A 136 -6.83 0.08 -6.14
CA GLY A 136 -6.42 0.22 -4.74
C GLY A 136 -4.92 0.48 -4.61
N GLY A 137 -4.51 1.12 -3.51
CA GLY A 137 -3.10 1.37 -3.18
C GLY A 137 -2.37 0.10 -2.76
N ASP A 138 -1.07 0.04 -3.02
CA ASP A 138 -0.23 -1.05 -2.56
C ASP A 138 0.11 -0.90 -1.06
N GLY A 139 0.33 -2.00 -0.34
CA GLY A 139 0.74 -1.97 1.07
C GLY A 139 2.20 -1.53 1.20
N ILE A 140 3.14 -2.39 0.78
CA ILE A 140 4.59 -2.10 0.79
C ILE A 140 5.15 -2.20 -0.60
N VAL A 141 5.98 -1.23 -1.00
CA VAL A 141 6.72 -1.26 -2.27
C VAL A 141 8.20 -0.96 -2.05
N LYS A 142 9.05 -1.53 -2.90
CA LYS A 142 10.47 -1.19 -2.95
C LYS A 142 10.68 0.27 -3.35
N GLY A 143 9.97 0.74 -4.38
CA GLY A 143 10.03 2.14 -4.84
C GLY A 143 11.34 2.54 -5.52
N SER A 144 12.16 1.57 -5.93
CA SER A 144 13.47 1.80 -6.55
C SER A 144 13.85 0.65 -7.48
N SER A 145 14.64 0.95 -8.51
CA SER A 145 15.31 -0.04 -9.37
C SER A 145 16.72 -0.41 -8.88
N ASN A 146 17.26 0.27 -7.87
CA ASN A 146 18.57 -0.02 -7.32
C ASN A 146 18.66 -1.45 -6.79
N ASN A 147 19.84 -2.05 -6.90
CA ASN A 147 20.08 -3.40 -6.38
C ASN A 147 20.46 -3.33 -4.89
N PHE A 148 19.49 -3.53 -4.02
CA PHE A 148 19.66 -3.68 -2.59
C PHE A 148 18.63 -4.68 -2.05
N ASP A 149 18.93 -5.28 -0.90
CA ASP A 149 18.15 -6.36 -0.33
C ASP A 149 17.08 -5.85 0.63
N ILE A 150 15.86 -6.39 0.52
CA ILE A 150 14.76 -6.10 1.44
C ILE A 150 14.18 -7.43 1.91
N SER A 151 14.08 -7.60 3.22
CA SER A 151 13.39 -8.72 3.82
C SER A 151 12.37 -8.27 4.86
N ILE A 152 11.24 -8.97 4.92
CA ILE A 152 10.15 -8.69 5.87
C ILE A 152 9.97 -9.88 6.79
N VAL A 153 10.01 -9.63 8.10
CA VAL A 153 9.52 -10.54 9.14
C VAL A 153 8.17 -10.00 9.58
N ASN A 154 7.08 -10.63 9.12
CA ASN A 154 5.72 -10.18 9.40
C ASN A 154 5.06 -11.05 10.48
N THR A 155 4.68 -10.47 11.61
CA THR A 155 3.80 -11.11 12.60
C THR A 155 2.46 -10.37 12.73
N GLY A 156 2.37 -9.19 12.10
CA GLY A 156 1.17 -8.38 12.02
C GLY A 156 0.36 -8.64 10.74
N THR A 157 -0.16 -7.57 10.15
CA THR A 157 -0.96 -7.61 8.92
C THR A 157 -0.37 -6.68 7.87
N ILE A 158 -0.25 -7.15 6.64
CA ILE A 158 0.10 -6.37 5.46
C ILE A 158 -0.98 -6.60 4.41
N ALA A 159 -1.61 -5.54 3.92
CA ALA A 159 -2.71 -5.59 2.99
C ALA A 159 -2.57 -4.57 1.85
N GLY A 160 -2.97 -4.96 0.65
CA GLY A 160 -3.30 -4.03 -0.43
C GLY A 160 -4.68 -3.41 -0.21
N GLY A 161 -4.95 -2.23 -0.72
CA GLY A 161 -6.29 -1.65 -0.76
C GLY A 161 -7.17 -2.34 -1.80
N GLY A 162 -8.47 -2.35 -1.58
CA GLY A 162 -9.43 -2.87 -2.55
C GLY A 162 -9.61 -1.94 -3.77
N GLY A 163 -9.89 -2.48 -4.92
CA GLY A 163 -10.24 -1.71 -6.12
C GLY A 163 -11.62 -1.07 -6.04
N GLY A 164 -11.83 0.06 -6.68
CA GLY A 164 -13.15 0.67 -6.80
C GLY A 164 -14.04 -0.04 -7.82
N GLY A 165 -15.34 -0.11 -7.58
CA GLY A 165 -16.31 -0.67 -8.51
C GLY A 165 -16.49 0.19 -9.78
N GLY A 166 -16.88 -0.42 -10.88
CA GLY A 166 -17.19 0.28 -12.14
C GLY A 166 -18.49 1.08 -12.06
N GLY A 167 -18.58 2.16 -12.80
CA GLY A 167 -19.81 2.95 -12.92
C GLY A 167 -20.91 2.21 -13.71
N GLY A 168 -22.15 2.41 -13.31
CA GLY A 168 -23.33 1.79 -13.91
C GLY A 168 -23.85 2.53 -15.14
N ARG A 169 -24.81 1.91 -15.80
CA ARG A 169 -25.43 2.40 -17.03
C ARG A 169 -26.60 3.35 -16.74
N GLY A 170 -26.56 4.56 -17.34
CA GLY A 170 -27.71 5.42 -17.48
C GLY A 170 -28.59 4.99 -18.69
N PHE A 171 -29.86 5.22 -18.60
CA PHE A 171 -30.82 4.90 -19.69
C PHE A 171 -31.93 5.99 -19.79
N SER A 172 -32.63 6.00 -20.91
CA SER A 172 -33.81 6.86 -21.09
C SER A 172 -35.06 6.02 -20.98
N ILE A 173 -36.05 6.53 -20.24
CA ILE A 173 -37.39 5.97 -20.16
C ILE A 173 -38.32 6.94 -20.84
N GLN A 174 -39.12 6.45 -21.78
CA GLN A 174 -40.27 7.19 -22.37
C GLN A 174 -41.53 6.50 -21.83
N PRO A 175 -42.21 7.10 -20.82
CA PRO A 175 -43.34 6.45 -20.15
C PRO A 175 -44.53 6.18 -21.06
N ASP A 176 -44.70 7.06 -22.07
CA ASP A 176 -45.69 6.88 -23.14
C ASP A 176 -45.27 7.67 -24.40
N PRO A 177 -45.88 7.41 -25.57
CA PRO A 177 -45.52 8.08 -26.84
C PRO A 177 -45.69 9.59 -26.86
N TYR A 178 -46.41 10.15 -25.90
CA TYR A 178 -46.72 11.58 -25.82
C TYR A 178 -46.00 12.33 -24.72
N SER A 179 -45.26 11.62 -23.87
CA SER A 179 -44.49 12.25 -22.78
C SER A 179 -43.03 12.44 -23.15
N SER A 180 -42.40 13.42 -22.50
CA SER A 180 -40.97 13.65 -22.64
C SER A 180 -40.19 12.48 -22.07
N SER A 181 -39.12 12.08 -22.74
CA SER A 181 -38.21 11.05 -22.23
C SER A 181 -37.52 11.51 -20.93
N ILE A 182 -37.49 10.62 -19.94
CA ILE A 182 -36.82 10.85 -18.68
C ILE A 182 -35.43 10.20 -18.77
N SER A 183 -34.39 11.01 -18.66
CA SER A 183 -33.02 10.53 -18.59
C SER A 183 -32.68 10.02 -17.18
N VAL A 184 -32.17 8.81 -17.07
CA VAL A 184 -31.79 8.17 -15.81
C VAL A 184 -30.28 8.01 -15.76
N ALA A 185 -29.66 8.43 -14.65
CA ALA A 185 -28.24 8.26 -14.44
C ALA A 185 -27.91 6.83 -13.96
N GLY A 186 -26.79 6.28 -14.39
CA GLY A 186 -26.21 5.09 -13.78
C GLY A 186 -25.60 5.43 -12.40
N ASN A 187 -25.60 4.48 -11.51
CA ASN A 187 -24.98 4.63 -10.19
C ASN A 187 -23.46 4.76 -10.28
N THR A 188 -22.87 5.49 -9.34
CA THR A 188 -21.44 5.49 -9.11
C THR A 188 -21.04 4.15 -8.46
N GLY A 189 -19.96 3.52 -8.92
CA GLY A 189 -19.43 2.29 -8.34
C GLY A 189 -19.05 2.48 -6.87
N GLY A 190 -19.06 1.39 -6.10
CA GLY A 190 -18.66 1.38 -4.69
C GLY A 190 -17.15 1.68 -4.53
N GLN A 191 -16.78 2.32 -3.45
CA GLN A 191 -15.38 2.58 -3.10
C GLN A 191 -14.72 1.30 -2.55
N GLY A 192 -13.45 1.05 -2.88
CA GLY A 192 -12.69 -0.09 -2.37
C GLY A 192 -12.35 0.04 -0.88
N ALA A 193 -12.06 -1.10 -0.24
CA ALA A 193 -11.65 -1.16 1.16
C ALA A 193 -10.25 -0.59 1.39
N GLY A 194 -10.00 -0.09 2.58
CA GLY A 194 -8.75 0.50 3.04
C GLY A 194 -9.02 1.58 4.07
N ILE A 195 -8.02 2.05 4.82
CA ILE A 195 -8.22 3.07 5.86
C ILE A 195 -8.84 4.35 5.28
N THR A 196 -8.47 4.72 4.06
CA THR A 196 -9.03 5.86 3.32
C THR A 196 -10.08 5.45 2.29
N GLY A 197 -10.53 4.18 2.31
CA GLY A 197 -11.58 3.63 1.48
C GLY A 197 -12.97 3.73 2.14
N TYR A 198 -13.89 2.88 1.69
CA TYR A 198 -15.25 2.79 2.25
C TYR A 198 -15.24 2.32 3.71
N SER A 199 -14.49 1.28 3.96
CA SER A 199 -14.22 0.77 5.31
C SER A 199 -12.82 0.18 5.36
N ARG A 200 -12.34 -0.20 6.55
CA ARG A 200 -11.01 -0.77 6.72
C ARG A 200 -10.80 -2.10 5.96
N THR A 201 -11.83 -2.93 5.84
CA THR A 201 -11.71 -4.29 5.32
C THR A 201 -12.67 -4.65 4.20
N GLN A 202 -13.79 -3.95 4.07
CA GLN A 202 -14.84 -4.26 3.08
C GLN A 202 -15.01 -3.14 2.07
N GLY A 203 -15.33 -3.49 0.83
CA GLY A 203 -15.70 -2.54 -0.22
C GLY A 203 -17.11 -2.00 -0.02
N GLY A 204 -17.34 -0.79 -0.53
CA GLY A 204 -18.63 -0.12 -0.51
C GLY A 204 -19.57 -0.62 -1.62
N THR A 205 -20.87 -0.43 -1.39
CA THR A 205 -21.89 -0.62 -2.42
C THR A 205 -21.97 0.60 -3.35
N PRO A 206 -22.55 0.45 -4.55
CA PRO A 206 -22.81 1.57 -5.43
C PRO A 206 -23.65 2.66 -4.76
N THR A 207 -23.35 3.90 -5.06
CA THR A 207 -24.10 5.07 -4.57
C THR A 207 -24.82 5.77 -5.69
N SER A 208 -25.97 6.40 -5.37
CA SER A 208 -26.73 7.17 -6.31
C SER A 208 -25.93 8.36 -6.84
N ARG A 209 -25.98 8.57 -8.15
CA ARG A 209 -25.46 9.81 -8.76
C ARG A 209 -26.45 10.95 -8.51
N SER A 210 -25.92 12.11 -8.09
CA SER A 210 -26.75 13.32 -7.90
C SER A 210 -27.52 13.70 -9.17
N GLY A 211 -28.82 13.93 -9.05
CA GLY A 211 -29.71 14.37 -10.15
C GLY A 211 -30.54 13.25 -10.83
N GLY A 212 -30.34 11.96 -10.44
CA GLY A 212 -31.18 10.86 -10.93
C GLY A 212 -32.36 10.56 -9.99
N ASN A 213 -33.43 9.96 -10.53
CA ASN A 213 -34.51 9.42 -9.69
C ASN A 213 -34.01 8.15 -8.98
N PRO A 214 -34.00 8.12 -7.63
CA PRO A 214 -33.42 7.01 -6.87
C PRO A 214 -34.08 5.65 -7.14
N ASN A 215 -35.31 5.64 -7.62
CA ASN A 215 -36.05 4.42 -7.93
C ASN A 215 -35.82 3.88 -9.35
N GLN A 216 -35.03 4.58 -10.17
CA GLN A 216 -34.87 4.28 -11.59
C GLN A 216 -33.40 4.32 -12.04
N GLN A 217 -32.46 4.19 -11.12
CA GLN A 217 -31.04 4.27 -11.44
C GLN A 217 -30.52 2.92 -11.95
N GLY A 218 -29.65 2.95 -12.95
CA GLY A 218 -28.91 1.80 -13.39
C GLY A 218 -27.92 1.29 -12.32
N GLY A 219 -27.58 0.02 -12.38
CA GLY A 219 -26.61 -0.61 -11.47
C GLY A 219 -25.24 0.10 -11.46
N GLY A 220 -24.40 -0.33 -10.58
CA GLY A 220 -22.98 -0.01 -10.50
C GLY A 220 -22.28 -1.15 -9.78
N GLY A 221 -20.99 -1.35 -10.02
CA GLY A 221 -20.21 -2.43 -9.38
C GLY A 221 -19.86 -2.09 -7.92
N ASN A 222 -19.79 -3.09 -7.07
CA ASN A 222 -19.28 -2.94 -5.70
C ASN A 222 -17.78 -2.67 -5.71
N GLY A 223 -17.27 -1.99 -4.68
CA GLY A 223 -15.85 -1.92 -4.39
C GLY A 223 -15.31 -3.26 -3.89
N GLY A 224 -14.03 -3.56 -4.13
CA GLY A 224 -13.35 -4.75 -3.63
C GLY A 224 -13.01 -4.65 -2.14
N SER A 225 -12.95 -5.78 -1.46
CA SER A 225 -12.34 -5.91 -0.14
C SER A 225 -10.82 -5.67 -0.22
N LEU A 226 -10.09 -5.73 0.90
CA LEU A 226 -8.64 -5.56 0.89
C LEU A 226 -7.97 -6.53 -0.09
N GLY A 227 -7.10 -5.99 -0.95
CA GLY A 227 -6.36 -6.76 -1.95
C GLY A 227 -7.21 -7.36 -3.09
N GLU A 228 -8.52 -7.14 -3.11
CA GLU A 228 -9.44 -7.64 -4.12
C GLU A 228 -9.80 -6.58 -5.15
N ASP A 229 -10.08 -7.01 -6.36
CA ASP A 229 -10.61 -6.16 -7.41
C ASP A 229 -12.03 -5.69 -7.04
N GLY A 230 -12.42 -4.52 -7.53
CA GLY A 230 -13.82 -4.11 -7.52
C GLY A 230 -14.65 -4.95 -8.50
N ILE A 231 -15.96 -4.77 -8.48
CA ILE A 231 -16.88 -5.44 -9.41
C ILE A 231 -17.16 -4.50 -10.59
N SER A 232 -17.01 -5.02 -11.81
CA SER A 232 -17.39 -4.33 -13.04
C SER A 232 -18.91 -4.34 -13.23
N ASP A 233 -19.45 -3.26 -13.83
CA ASP A 233 -20.80 -3.20 -14.37
C ASP A 233 -20.69 -2.73 -15.83
N LEU A 234 -21.22 -1.57 -16.22
CA LEU A 234 -20.97 -1.04 -17.57
C LEU A 234 -19.51 -0.62 -17.76
N LYS A 235 -18.92 -0.06 -16.72
CA LYS A 235 -17.51 0.36 -16.70
C LYS A 235 -16.67 -0.63 -15.92
N SER A 236 -15.40 -0.75 -16.29
CA SER A 236 -14.47 -1.64 -15.61
C SER A 236 -14.25 -1.22 -14.17
N ALA A 237 -14.10 -2.19 -13.30
CA ALA A 237 -13.64 -1.97 -11.95
C ALA A 237 -12.13 -1.68 -11.91
N GLY A 238 -11.67 -1.11 -10.81
CA GLY A 238 -10.26 -1.01 -10.48
C GLY A 238 -9.73 -2.30 -9.89
N ALA A 239 -8.47 -2.62 -10.18
CA ALA A 239 -7.78 -3.75 -9.57
C ALA A 239 -7.51 -3.50 -8.08
N GLY A 240 -7.42 -4.56 -7.29
CA GLY A 240 -6.90 -4.50 -5.92
C GLY A 240 -5.43 -4.07 -5.90
N GLY A 241 -5.00 -3.45 -4.81
CA GLY A 241 -3.60 -3.17 -4.55
C GLY A 241 -2.84 -4.44 -4.16
N LYS A 242 -1.53 -4.48 -4.41
CA LYS A 242 -0.67 -5.55 -3.90
C LYS A 242 -0.44 -5.34 -2.40
N ALA A 243 -0.40 -6.43 -1.64
CA ALA A 243 0.08 -6.35 -0.25
C ALA A 243 1.57 -6.00 -0.22
N ILE A 244 2.36 -6.69 -1.04
CA ILE A 244 3.81 -6.54 -1.12
C ILE A 244 4.22 -6.47 -2.59
N GLY A 245 4.97 -5.43 -2.95
CA GLY A 245 5.51 -5.24 -4.28
C GLY A 245 6.68 -6.18 -4.60
N SER A 246 7.08 -6.23 -5.87
CA SER A 246 8.19 -7.06 -6.34
C SER A 246 9.55 -6.67 -5.75
N GLY A 247 10.48 -7.61 -5.68
CA GLY A 247 11.83 -7.42 -5.17
C GLY A 247 11.94 -7.30 -3.65
N ILE A 248 10.95 -7.83 -2.91
CA ILE A 248 10.90 -7.88 -1.46
C ILE A 248 10.74 -9.34 -1.04
N GLU A 249 11.64 -9.84 -0.21
CA GLU A 249 11.57 -11.18 0.37
C GLU A 249 10.73 -11.17 1.65
N VAL A 250 9.86 -12.16 1.82
CA VAL A 250 9.10 -12.37 3.06
C VAL A 250 9.67 -13.59 3.78
N ALA A 251 10.41 -13.35 4.86
CA ALA A 251 11.09 -14.40 5.63
C ALA A 251 10.14 -15.12 6.59
N VAL A 252 9.21 -14.41 7.21
CA VAL A 252 8.16 -14.96 8.11
C VAL A 252 6.86 -14.27 7.78
N SER A 253 5.78 -15.04 7.67
CA SER A 253 4.48 -14.55 7.26
C SER A 253 3.46 -14.63 8.40
N GLY A 254 2.98 -13.46 8.84
CA GLY A 254 1.73 -13.29 9.57
C GLY A 254 0.55 -13.25 8.57
N THR A 255 -0.36 -12.27 8.72
CA THR A 255 -1.47 -12.10 7.79
C THR A 255 -1.04 -11.24 6.59
N ILE A 256 -1.20 -11.78 5.38
CA ILE A 256 -0.99 -11.06 4.11
C ILE A 256 -2.29 -11.13 3.31
N ILE A 257 -2.82 -9.97 2.89
CA ILE A 257 -4.08 -9.86 2.16
C ILE A 257 -3.84 -9.10 0.85
N GLY A 258 -3.90 -9.83 -0.27
CA GLY A 258 -3.60 -9.34 -1.61
C GLY A 258 -2.36 -9.98 -2.20
N ALA A 259 -2.05 -9.62 -3.44
CA ALA A 259 -0.94 -10.20 -4.18
C ALA A 259 0.43 -9.85 -3.56
N VAL A 260 1.36 -10.81 -3.64
CA VAL A 260 2.79 -10.64 -3.41
C VAL A 260 3.47 -10.72 -4.76
N GLY A 261 4.21 -9.69 -5.14
CA GLY A 261 4.72 -9.52 -6.48
C GLY A 261 6.19 -9.78 -6.68
#